data_f74e05fd083c4bace5c52d24731737e0
#
_entry.id   f74e05fd083c4bace5c52d24731737e0
#
_cell.length_a   1.000
_cell.length_b   1.000
_cell.length_c   1.000
_cell.angle_alpha   90.00
_cell.angle_beta   90.00
_cell.angle_gamma   90.00
#
_symmetry.space_group_name_H-M   'P 1'
#
loop_
_entity.id
_entity.type
_entity.pdbx_description
1 polymer ?
#
loop_
_entity_poly.entity_id
_entity_poly.type
_entity_poly.pdbx_seq_one_letter_code
_entity_poly.pdbx_strand_id
1 'polypeptide(L)'
;MAFIISFNEWGYGSQFDFSIGLGNYIKAVIIMGLVLLTQLVAAKLMALYWGFRAEYKLWWYGILFGLGLAFLSGSFTNSLGKATIIWFLAPGGLFFHHLSKHRLGWFRYGMNTWETALCCMIGSLANILLAIFVKIILYAIPDSLFLQKLLSVTLWFALFTILPIPPLNGSRLFVGSRVTYFFILGWVIGFN
;
A
#
# COMPACT_ATOMS: atom_id res chain seq x y z
N MET A 1 -2.69 9.23 -4.92
CA MET A 1 -1.62 8.19 -4.97
C MET A 1 -1.20 7.85 -6.40
N ALA A 2 -2.11 7.46 -7.30
CA ALA A 2 -1.74 7.20 -8.70
C ALA A 2 -1.03 8.38 -9.37
N PHE A 3 -1.46 9.62 -9.08
CA PHE A 3 -0.81 10.82 -9.57
C PHE A 3 0.64 10.95 -9.08
N ILE A 4 0.93 10.58 -7.82
CA ILE A 4 2.30 10.57 -7.27
C ILE A 4 3.19 9.59 -8.03
N ILE A 5 2.65 8.42 -8.40
CA ILE A 5 3.38 7.38 -9.14
C ILE A 5 3.70 7.82 -10.57
N SER A 6 2.78 8.56 -11.21
CA SER A 6 2.95 9.02 -12.59
C SER A 6 3.50 10.44 -12.72
N PHE A 7 3.87 11.07 -11.60
CA PHE A 7 4.19 12.50 -11.54
C PHE A 7 5.27 12.95 -12.57
N ASN A 8 6.29 12.13 -12.81
CA ASN A 8 7.41 12.46 -13.71
C ASN A 8 7.27 11.86 -15.11
N GLU A 9 6.12 11.30 -15.46
CA GLU A 9 5.90 10.56 -16.69
C GLU A 9 4.95 11.29 -17.67
N TRP A 10 4.94 12.64 -17.61
CA TRP A 10 4.06 13.49 -18.42
C TRP A 10 4.73 14.03 -19.69
N GLY A 11 5.76 13.35 -20.19
CA GLY A 11 6.43 13.72 -21.43
C GLY A 11 7.78 13.04 -21.61
N TYR A 12 8.43 13.35 -22.70
CA TYR A 12 9.80 12.92 -23.00
C TYR A 12 10.77 14.08 -22.77
N GLY A 13 11.66 13.93 -21.79
CA GLY A 13 12.67 14.96 -21.49
C GLY A 13 12.07 16.27 -21.00
N SER A 14 12.29 17.36 -21.69
CA SER A 14 11.79 18.70 -21.35
C SER A 14 10.44 19.04 -21.98
N GLN A 15 9.90 18.19 -22.86
CA GLN A 15 8.62 18.43 -23.52
C GLN A 15 7.48 17.74 -22.78
N PHE A 16 6.46 18.54 -22.42
CA PHE A 16 5.23 18.05 -21.81
C PHE A 16 4.30 17.52 -22.90
N ASP A 17 3.89 16.24 -22.78
CA ASP A 17 2.92 15.60 -23.66
C ASP A 17 1.75 15.05 -22.85
N PHE A 18 0.60 15.67 -22.97
CA PHE A 18 -0.61 15.31 -22.24
C PHE A 18 -1.11 13.90 -22.58
N SER A 19 -0.99 13.47 -23.84
CA SER A 19 -1.47 12.15 -24.29
C SER A 19 -0.68 11.02 -23.62
N ILE A 20 0.63 11.15 -23.58
CA ILE A 20 1.55 10.19 -22.92
C ILE A 20 1.32 10.18 -21.41
N GLY A 21 1.22 11.37 -20.81
CA GLY A 21 0.96 11.53 -19.38
C GLY A 21 -0.36 10.88 -18.94
N LEU A 22 -1.42 11.06 -19.71
CA LEU A 22 -2.72 10.45 -19.43
C LEU A 22 -2.65 8.93 -19.52
N GLY A 23 -1.97 8.38 -20.52
CA GLY A 23 -1.76 6.93 -20.64
C GLY A 23 -1.00 6.34 -19.46
N ASN A 24 0.05 7.01 -19.00
CA ASN A 24 0.85 6.58 -17.84
C ASN A 24 0.07 6.75 -16.53
N TYR A 25 -0.76 7.77 -16.40
CA TYR A 25 -1.66 7.97 -15.27
C TYR A 25 -2.70 6.84 -15.16
N ILE A 26 -3.33 6.44 -16.27
CA ILE A 26 -4.29 5.32 -16.29
C ILE A 26 -3.61 4.02 -15.84
N LYS A 27 -2.39 3.74 -16.34
CA LYS A 27 -1.60 2.59 -15.89
C LYS A 27 -1.32 2.65 -14.38
N ALA A 28 -0.95 3.81 -13.85
CA ALA A 28 -0.72 4.01 -12.42
C ALA A 28 -1.98 3.83 -11.58
N VAL A 29 -3.16 4.23 -12.09
CA VAL A 29 -4.46 4.00 -11.44
C VAL A 29 -4.74 2.50 -11.35
N ILE A 30 -4.53 1.76 -12.44
CA ILE A 30 -4.73 0.29 -12.48
C ILE A 30 -3.79 -0.39 -11.48
N ILE A 31 -2.51 -0.05 -11.49
CA ILE A 31 -1.51 -0.59 -10.57
C ILE A 31 -1.91 -0.34 -9.11
N MET A 32 -2.22 0.90 -8.77
CA MET A 32 -2.60 1.26 -7.40
C MET A 32 -3.91 0.61 -6.97
N GLY A 33 -4.88 0.53 -7.90
CA GLY A 33 -6.15 -0.18 -7.69
C GLY A 33 -5.93 -1.66 -7.37
N LEU A 34 -5.08 -2.34 -8.13
CA LEU A 34 -4.77 -3.76 -7.94
C LEU A 34 -4.08 -4.00 -6.58
N VAL A 35 -3.10 -3.19 -6.22
CA VAL A 35 -2.38 -3.30 -4.94
C VAL A 35 -3.30 -3.05 -3.75
N LEU A 36 -4.13 -2.00 -3.80
CA LEU A 36 -5.13 -1.71 -2.76
C LEU A 36 -6.17 -2.81 -2.65
N LEU A 37 -6.68 -3.30 -3.78
CA LEU A 37 -7.71 -4.34 -3.82
C LEU A 37 -7.18 -5.63 -3.21
N THR A 38 -5.98 -6.05 -3.54
CA THR A 38 -5.33 -7.24 -2.97
C THR A 38 -5.24 -7.13 -1.45
N GLN A 39 -4.76 -6.00 -0.92
CA GLN A 39 -4.66 -5.79 0.51
C GLN A 39 -6.03 -5.78 1.20
N LEU A 40 -7.01 -5.07 0.61
CA LEU A 40 -8.34 -4.93 1.19
C LEU A 40 -9.13 -6.23 1.19
N VAL A 41 -9.06 -6.99 0.09
CA VAL A 41 -9.75 -8.28 -0.01
C VAL A 41 -9.21 -9.25 1.03
N ALA A 42 -7.89 -9.40 1.11
CA ALA A 42 -7.27 -10.30 2.08
C ALA A 42 -7.62 -9.93 3.53
N ALA A 43 -7.51 -8.65 3.89
CA ALA A 43 -7.83 -8.18 5.23
C ALA A 43 -9.32 -8.27 5.55
N LYS A 44 -10.22 -8.00 4.59
CA LYS A 44 -11.67 -8.15 4.77
C LYS A 44 -12.09 -9.60 4.94
N LEU A 45 -11.54 -10.52 4.15
CA LEU A 45 -11.82 -11.95 4.30
C LEU A 45 -11.43 -12.45 5.69
N MET A 46 -10.25 -12.04 6.18
CA MET A 46 -9.83 -12.40 7.52
C MET A 46 -10.70 -11.77 8.62
N ALA A 47 -11.09 -10.50 8.45
CA ALA A 47 -11.99 -9.83 9.38
C ALA A 47 -13.36 -10.51 9.44
N LEU A 48 -13.90 -10.92 8.28
CA LEU A 48 -15.16 -11.69 8.21
C LEU A 48 -15.06 -13.05 8.92
N TYR A 49 -13.94 -13.75 8.76
CA TYR A 49 -13.70 -15.01 9.48
C TYR A 49 -13.79 -14.83 11.00
N TRP A 50 -13.28 -13.72 11.53
CA TRP A 50 -13.37 -13.36 12.96
C TRP A 50 -14.70 -12.71 13.36
N GLY A 51 -15.65 -12.51 12.42
CA GLY A 51 -16.93 -11.86 12.67
C GLY A 51 -16.86 -10.34 12.79
N PHE A 52 -15.87 -9.70 12.15
CA PHE A 52 -15.70 -8.25 12.10
C PHE A 52 -15.94 -7.70 10.71
N ARG A 53 -16.37 -6.45 10.66
CA ARG A 53 -16.43 -5.67 9.43
C ARG A 53 -15.22 -4.75 9.36
N ALA A 54 -14.41 -4.90 8.34
CA ALA A 54 -13.28 -4.03 8.07
C ALA A 54 -13.70 -2.90 7.11
N GLU A 55 -13.51 -1.67 7.53
CA GLU A 55 -13.71 -0.46 6.74
C GLU A 55 -12.38 0.22 6.49
N TYR A 56 -12.15 0.67 5.25
CA TYR A 56 -10.95 1.40 4.90
C TYR A 56 -11.20 2.89 5.04
N LYS A 57 -10.41 3.57 5.88
CA LYS A 57 -10.48 5.03 6.03
C LYS A 57 -9.27 5.68 5.40
N LEU A 58 -9.53 6.65 4.54
CA LEU A 58 -8.48 7.46 3.92
C LEU A 58 -7.81 8.36 4.94
N TRP A 59 -6.50 8.46 4.82
CA TRP A 59 -5.68 9.37 5.63
C TRP A 59 -5.26 10.58 4.79
N TRP A 60 -6.05 11.63 4.84
CA TRP A 60 -5.86 12.83 4.05
C TRP A 60 -4.48 13.47 4.26
N TYR A 61 -4.01 13.53 5.51
CA TYR A 61 -2.68 14.06 5.82
C TYR A 61 -1.56 13.26 5.17
N GLY A 62 -1.67 11.94 5.12
CA GLY A 62 -0.71 11.08 4.44
C GLY A 62 -0.70 11.29 2.92
N ILE A 63 -1.89 11.52 2.34
CA ILE A 63 -2.02 11.82 0.90
C ILE A 63 -1.39 13.18 0.58
N LEU A 64 -1.68 14.21 1.37
CA LEU A 64 -1.12 15.55 1.21
C LEU A 64 0.40 15.56 1.41
N PHE A 65 0.89 14.84 2.42
CA PHE A 65 2.32 14.69 2.66
C PHE A 65 3.02 13.99 1.50
N GLY A 66 2.45 12.89 0.98
CA GLY A 66 2.97 12.21 -0.19
C GLY A 66 3.00 13.08 -1.45
N LEU A 67 1.95 13.89 -1.64
CA LEU A 67 1.91 14.84 -2.74
C LEU A 67 2.99 15.93 -2.59
N GLY A 68 3.13 16.49 -1.39
CA GLY A 68 4.17 17.49 -1.08
C GLY A 68 5.58 16.94 -1.31
N LEU A 69 5.85 15.70 -0.87
CA LEU A 69 7.13 15.04 -1.13
C LEU A 69 7.38 14.82 -2.64
N ALA A 70 6.34 14.45 -3.41
CA ALA A 70 6.49 14.28 -4.85
C ALA A 70 6.87 15.61 -5.54
N PHE A 71 6.26 16.72 -5.16
CA PHE A 71 6.60 18.05 -5.67
C PHE A 71 8.01 18.48 -5.26
N LEU A 72 8.37 18.31 -4.01
CA LEU A 72 9.71 18.67 -3.50
C LEU A 72 10.78 17.80 -4.13
N SER A 73 10.58 16.48 -4.20
CA SER A 73 11.58 15.56 -4.76
C SER A 73 11.70 15.67 -6.28
N GLY A 74 10.62 16.01 -6.99
CA GLY A 74 10.65 16.29 -8.42
C GLY A 74 11.54 17.48 -8.82
N SER A 75 11.80 18.39 -7.86
CA SER A 75 12.73 19.52 -8.04
C SER A 75 14.20 19.15 -7.89
N PHE A 76 14.51 18.00 -7.29
CA PHE A 76 15.88 17.50 -7.13
C PHE A 76 16.25 16.57 -8.27
N THR A 77 17.15 17.01 -9.12
CA THR A 77 17.77 16.16 -10.16
C THR A 77 19.02 15.49 -9.59
N ASN A 78 19.16 14.19 -9.81
CA ASN A 78 20.39 13.48 -9.48
C ASN A 78 21.54 13.95 -10.38
N SER A 79 22.79 13.66 -10.01
CA SER A 79 24.00 13.90 -10.79
C SER A 79 23.93 13.37 -12.24
N LEU A 80 22.96 12.49 -12.54
CA LEU A 80 22.66 11.94 -13.86
C LEU A 80 21.55 12.71 -14.61
N GLY A 81 21.06 13.84 -14.08
CA GLY A 81 19.99 14.65 -14.69
C GLY A 81 18.59 14.02 -14.63
N LYS A 82 18.42 12.92 -13.89
CA LYS A 82 17.10 12.30 -13.69
C LYS A 82 16.48 12.75 -12.38
N ALA A 83 15.24 13.24 -12.42
CA ALA A 83 14.49 13.54 -11.21
C ALA A 83 14.15 12.25 -10.47
N THR A 84 14.58 12.16 -9.20
CA THR A 84 14.28 11.02 -8.33
C THR A 84 13.07 11.35 -7.48
N ILE A 85 11.94 10.73 -7.77
CA ILE A 85 10.73 10.94 -6.97
C ILE A 85 10.73 9.99 -5.78
N ILE A 86 10.55 10.54 -4.59
CA ILE A 86 10.30 9.77 -3.38
C ILE A 86 8.80 9.49 -3.31
N TRP A 87 8.43 8.24 -3.50
CA TRP A 87 7.04 7.80 -3.41
C TRP A 87 6.67 7.56 -1.95
N PHE A 88 5.82 8.39 -1.38
CA PHE A 88 5.21 8.12 -0.10
C PHE A 88 3.78 7.60 -0.34
N LEU A 89 3.58 6.28 -0.22
CA LEU A 89 2.35 5.58 -0.58
C LEU A 89 1.61 5.09 0.69
N ALA A 90 1.09 6.02 1.48
CA ALA A 90 0.34 5.72 2.69
C ALA A 90 -1.09 6.30 2.63
N PRO A 91 -1.99 5.69 1.84
CA PRO A 91 -3.32 6.27 1.59
C PRO A 91 -4.28 6.16 2.78
N GLY A 92 -4.05 5.27 3.73
CA GLY A 92 -4.93 5.08 4.87
C GLY A 92 -4.76 3.75 5.59
N GLY A 93 -5.71 3.42 6.45
CA GLY A 93 -5.69 2.21 7.26
C GLY A 93 -7.07 1.56 7.41
N LEU A 94 -7.05 0.35 7.93
CA LEU A 94 -8.23 -0.45 8.20
C LEU A 94 -8.80 -0.10 9.57
N PHE A 95 -10.11 0.07 9.64
CA PHE A 95 -10.88 0.20 10.87
C PHE A 95 -11.84 -0.97 10.97
N PHE A 96 -11.97 -1.53 12.17
CA PHE A 96 -12.75 -2.74 12.40
C PHE A 96 -13.95 -2.43 13.29
N HIS A 97 -15.08 -2.98 12.91
CA HIS A 97 -16.34 -2.87 13.65
C HIS A 97 -16.97 -4.26 13.81
N HIS A 98 -17.73 -4.49 14.89
CA HIS A 98 -18.46 -5.74 15.07
C HIS A 98 -19.58 -5.89 14.04
N LEU A 99 -19.73 -7.08 13.45
CA LEU A 99 -20.69 -7.35 12.38
C LEU A 99 -22.12 -7.52 12.87
N SER A 100 -22.35 -7.97 14.10
CA SER A 100 -23.69 -8.31 14.58
C SER A 100 -23.97 -7.84 15.99
N LYS A 101 -25.16 -7.28 16.15
CA LYS A 101 -25.86 -7.27 17.44
C LYS A 101 -26.26 -8.71 17.74
N HIS A 102 -25.56 -9.39 18.62
CA HIS A 102 -26.00 -10.69 19.06
C HIS A 102 -27.36 -10.57 19.81
N ARG A 103 -28.19 -11.59 19.69
CA ARG A 103 -29.52 -11.70 20.33
C ARG A 103 -29.52 -11.46 21.84
N LEU A 104 -28.35 -11.51 22.50
CA LEU A 104 -28.11 -11.29 23.94
C LEU A 104 -27.53 -9.89 24.26
N GLY A 105 -27.58 -8.92 23.34
CA GLY A 105 -27.09 -7.57 23.58
C GLY A 105 -25.62 -7.37 23.26
N TRP A 106 -25.09 -6.20 23.65
CA TRP A 106 -23.72 -5.73 23.32
C TRP A 106 -22.61 -6.40 24.17
N PHE A 107 -22.82 -7.60 24.66
CA PHE A 107 -21.95 -8.32 25.60
C PHE A 107 -20.75 -9.04 24.98
N ARG A 108 -20.25 -8.60 23.80
CA ARG A 108 -18.92 -9.04 23.40
C ARG A 108 -17.90 -8.03 23.88
N TYR A 109 -16.93 -8.51 24.67
CA TYR A 109 -15.69 -7.81 24.96
C TYR A 109 -15.13 -7.15 23.70
N GLY A 110 -14.55 -5.95 23.87
CA GLY A 110 -13.93 -5.21 22.76
C GLY A 110 -13.00 -6.10 21.93
N MET A 111 -12.80 -5.72 20.67
CA MET A 111 -11.92 -6.46 19.76
C MET A 111 -10.56 -6.68 20.40
N ASN A 112 -10.11 -7.91 20.41
CA ASN A 112 -8.77 -8.22 20.87
C ASN A 112 -7.74 -7.56 19.94
N THR A 113 -6.75 -6.92 20.51
CA THR A 113 -5.66 -6.26 19.74
C THR A 113 -4.93 -7.25 18.84
N TRP A 114 -4.84 -8.51 19.27
CA TRP A 114 -4.25 -9.59 18.47
C TRP A 114 -5.05 -9.91 17.21
N GLU A 115 -6.37 -10.00 17.28
CA GLU A 115 -7.23 -10.27 16.11
C GLU A 115 -7.15 -9.15 15.07
N THR A 116 -7.14 -7.90 15.52
CA THR A 116 -6.97 -6.75 14.64
C THR A 116 -5.59 -6.72 14.00
N ALA A 117 -4.55 -7.10 14.75
CA ALA A 117 -3.19 -7.22 14.24
C ALA A 117 -3.09 -8.29 13.16
N LEU A 118 -3.70 -9.47 13.36
CA LEU A 118 -3.74 -10.53 12.36
C LEU A 118 -4.42 -10.10 11.06
N CYS A 119 -5.53 -9.37 11.15
CA CYS A 119 -6.20 -8.83 9.96
C CYS A 119 -5.30 -7.86 9.18
N CYS A 120 -4.58 -6.98 9.89
CA CYS A 120 -3.63 -6.06 9.28
C CYS A 120 -2.42 -6.80 8.69
N MET A 121 -1.93 -7.85 9.37
CA MET A 121 -0.85 -8.72 8.92
C MET A 121 -1.17 -9.39 7.59
N ILE A 122 -2.34 -10.02 7.48
CA ILE A 122 -2.73 -10.75 6.27
C ILE A 122 -2.87 -9.81 5.08
N GLY A 123 -3.36 -8.60 5.27
CA GLY A 123 -3.38 -7.59 4.21
C GLY A 123 -1.98 -7.26 3.69
N SER A 124 -1.01 -7.09 4.57
CA SER A 124 0.40 -6.84 4.20
C SER A 124 1.05 -8.05 3.55
N LEU A 125 0.80 -9.25 4.08
CA LEU A 125 1.29 -10.51 3.49
C LEU A 125 0.73 -10.74 2.08
N ALA A 126 -0.52 -10.41 1.82
CA ALA A 126 -1.12 -10.51 0.49
C ALA A 126 -0.38 -9.66 -0.54
N ASN A 127 0.06 -8.46 -0.16
CA ASN A 127 0.88 -7.62 -1.04
C ASN A 127 2.28 -8.21 -1.27
N ILE A 128 2.89 -8.82 -0.26
CA ILE A 128 4.18 -9.52 -0.43
C ILE A 128 4.00 -10.71 -1.39
N LEU A 129 2.93 -11.49 -1.23
CA LEU A 129 2.62 -12.60 -2.15
C LEU A 129 2.37 -12.10 -3.58
N LEU A 130 1.67 -10.97 -3.74
CA LEU A 130 1.49 -10.32 -5.04
C LEU A 130 2.84 -9.93 -5.63
N ALA A 131 3.76 -9.35 -4.84
CA ALA A 131 5.10 -8.97 -5.29
C ALA A 131 5.91 -10.20 -5.75
N ILE A 132 5.86 -11.31 -5.00
CA ILE A 132 6.50 -12.58 -5.37
C ILE A 132 5.92 -13.10 -6.69
N PHE A 133 4.60 -13.11 -6.82
CA PHE A 133 3.93 -13.57 -8.03
C PHE A 133 4.32 -12.72 -9.26
N VAL A 134 4.33 -11.40 -9.11
CA VAL A 134 4.77 -10.48 -10.17
C VAL A 134 6.23 -10.71 -10.51
N LYS A 135 7.10 -10.96 -9.52
CA LYS A 135 8.52 -11.25 -9.74
C LYS A 135 8.74 -12.53 -10.52
N ILE A 136 7.94 -13.57 -10.26
CA ILE A 136 7.98 -14.83 -11.04
C ILE A 136 7.57 -14.58 -12.50
N ILE A 137 6.50 -13.81 -12.74
CA ILE A 137 6.08 -13.47 -14.10
C ILE A 137 7.15 -12.64 -14.81
N LEU A 138 7.78 -11.72 -14.09
CA LEU A 138 8.85 -10.87 -14.62
C LEU A 138 10.07 -11.71 -15.08
N TYR A 139 10.28 -12.86 -14.46
CA TYR A 139 11.33 -13.81 -14.90
C TYR A 139 11.05 -14.38 -16.30
N ALA A 140 9.76 -14.54 -16.63
CA ALA A 140 9.33 -15.00 -17.96
C ALA A 140 9.27 -13.86 -19.01
N ILE A 141 8.97 -12.62 -18.56
CA ILE A 141 8.80 -11.44 -19.42
C ILE A 141 9.59 -10.26 -18.82
N PRO A 142 10.93 -10.26 -18.95
CA PRO A 142 11.80 -9.26 -18.26
C PRO A 142 11.61 -7.83 -18.77
N ASP A 143 11.21 -7.64 -20.02
CA ASP A 143 11.12 -6.33 -20.67
C ASP A 143 9.82 -5.57 -20.38
N SER A 144 8.92 -6.14 -19.57
CA SER A 144 7.65 -5.52 -19.27
C SER A 144 7.79 -4.38 -18.24
N LEU A 145 7.83 -3.13 -18.72
CA LEU A 145 7.86 -1.92 -17.88
C LEU A 145 6.67 -1.84 -16.91
N PHE A 146 5.50 -2.36 -17.32
CA PHE A 146 4.31 -2.39 -16.47
C PHE A 146 4.50 -3.29 -15.24
N LEU A 147 5.05 -4.50 -15.43
CA LEU A 147 5.31 -5.44 -14.33
C LEU A 147 6.41 -4.94 -13.39
N GLN A 148 7.47 -4.34 -13.93
CA GLN A 148 8.53 -3.72 -13.14
C GLN A 148 7.98 -2.61 -12.25
N LYS A 149 7.13 -1.75 -12.81
CA LYS A 149 6.47 -0.67 -12.08
C LYS A 149 5.48 -1.21 -11.02
N LEU A 150 4.69 -2.24 -11.39
CA LEU A 150 3.78 -2.91 -10.46
C LEU A 150 4.55 -3.50 -9.27
N LEU A 151 5.66 -4.18 -9.50
CA LEU A 151 6.51 -4.73 -8.45
C LEU A 151 7.01 -3.63 -7.50
N SER A 152 7.60 -2.58 -8.05
CA SER A 152 8.14 -1.46 -7.27
C SER A 152 7.05 -0.78 -6.43
N VAL A 153 5.90 -0.47 -7.03
CA VAL A 153 4.77 0.15 -6.32
C VAL A 153 4.24 -0.76 -5.20
N THR A 154 4.14 -2.07 -5.45
CA THR A 154 3.66 -3.03 -4.45
C THR A 154 4.59 -3.08 -3.24
N LEU A 155 5.91 -3.12 -3.46
CA LEU A 155 6.91 -3.15 -2.39
C LEU A 155 6.92 -1.83 -1.58
N TRP A 156 6.94 -0.68 -2.25
CA TRP A 156 6.87 0.61 -1.58
C TRP A 156 5.57 0.79 -0.79
N PHE A 157 4.45 0.38 -1.37
CA PHE A 157 3.16 0.43 -0.69
C PHE A 157 3.14 -0.47 0.56
N ALA A 158 3.66 -1.70 0.46
CA ALA A 158 3.78 -2.61 1.59
C ALA A 158 4.65 -1.99 2.69
N LEU A 159 5.80 -1.39 2.33
CA LEU A 159 6.70 -0.73 3.28
C LEU A 159 5.99 0.41 4.03
N PHE A 160 5.32 1.32 3.32
CA PHE A 160 4.67 2.47 3.95
C PHE A 160 3.44 2.08 4.77
N THR A 161 2.69 1.06 4.39
CA THR A 161 1.52 0.62 5.17
C THR A 161 1.89 -0.09 6.47
N ILE A 162 3.12 -0.61 6.58
CA ILE A 162 3.66 -1.25 7.80
C ILE A 162 4.23 -0.22 8.79
N LEU A 163 4.47 1.02 8.39
CA LEU A 163 4.97 2.02 9.32
C LEU A 163 4.09 2.14 10.58
N PRO A 164 4.70 2.22 11.79
CA PRO A 164 3.96 2.24 13.05
C PRO A 164 3.37 3.63 13.34
N ILE A 165 2.75 4.24 12.34
CA ILE A 165 2.13 5.58 12.42
C ILE A 165 0.61 5.41 12.42
N PRO A 166 -0.13 5.94 13.41
CA PRO A 166 -1.58 6.01 13.33
C PRO A 166 -1.99 6.95 12.17
N PRO A 167 -2.96 6.60 11.35
CA PRO A 167 -3.90 5.47 11.36
C PRO A 167 -3.51 4.26 10.48
N LEU A 168 -2.23 4.09 10.13
CA LEU A 168 -1.78 3.01 9.24
C LEU A 168 -1.92 1.62 9.90
N ASN A 169 -1.93 0.58 9.07
CA ASN A 169 -2.07 -0.80 9.52
C ASN A 169 -0.91 -1.25 10.42
N GLY A 170 0.30 -0.72 10.17
CA GLY A 170 1.50 -1.03 10.94
C GLY A 170 1.40 -0.66 12.42
N SER A 171 0.71 0.42 12.79
CA SER A 171 0.52 0.78 14.19
C SER A 171 -0.28 -0.27 14.96
N ARG A 172 -1.33 -0.83 14.34
CA ARG A 172 -2.16 -1.89 14.94
C ARG A 172 -1.41 -3.21 15.03
N LEU A 173 -0.65 -3.52 13.99
CA LEU A 173 0.22 -4.69 13.99
C LEU A 173 1.29 -4.61 15.09
N PHE A 174 1.93 -3.46 15.26
CA PHE A 174 2.94 -3.22 16.29
C PHE A 174 2.37 -3.34 17.71
N VAL A 175 1.18 -2.78 17.95
CA VAL A 175 0.50 -2.87 19.26
C VAL A 175 0.02 -4.29 19.56
N GLY A 176 -0.48 -5.01 18.54
CA GLY A 176 -1.01 -6.36 18.72
C GLY A 176 0.07 -7.43 18.89
N SER A 177 1.18 -7.33 18.15
CA SER A 177 2.32 -8.25 18.27
C SER A 177 3.59 -7.64 17.69
N ARG A 178 4.53 -7.33 18.57
CA ARG A 178 5.85 -6.81 18.16
C ARG A 178 6.65 -7.82 17.37
N VAL A 179 6.56 -9.11 17.74
CA VAL A 179 7.32 -10.18 17.06
C VAL A 179 6.87 -10.32 15.61
N THR A 180 5.56 -10.43 15.37
CA THR A 180 5.01 -10.51 14.01
C THR A 180 5.26 -9.23 13.21
N TYR A 181 5.25 -8.08 13.87
CA TYR A 181 5.58 -6.81 13.23
C TYR A 181 7.00 -6.81 12.66
N PHE A 182 8.01 -7.12 13.48
CA PHE A 182 9.41 -7.15 13.02
C PHE A 182 9.67 -8.24 12.00
N PHE A 183 8.98 -9.38 12.10
CA PHE A 183 9.08 -10.44 11.11
C PHE A 183 8.61 -9.96 9.72
N ILE A 184 7.43 -9.33 9.63
CA ILE A 184 6.90 -8.83 8.36
C ILE A 184 7.73 -7.65 7.85
N LEU A 185 8.16 -6.75 8.74
CA LEU A 185 9.02 -5.64 8.36
C LEU A 185 10.33 -6.15 7.75
N GLY A 186 10.94 -7.17 8.36
CA GLY A 186 12.15 -7.81 7.84
C GLY A 186 11.93 -8.42 6.44
N TRP A 187 10.78 -9.05 6.21
CA TRP A 187 10.42 -9.57 4.89
C TRP A 187 10.27 -8.46 3.85
N VAL A 188 9.55 -7.40 4.17
CA VAL A 188 9.35 -6.27 3.24
C VAL A 188 10.68 -5.59 2.90
N ILE A 189 11.56 -5.38 3.89
CA ILE A 189 12.88 -4.78 3.64
C ILE A 189 13.78 -5.72 2.83
N GLY A 190 13.73 -7.03 3.10
CA GLY A 190 14.53 -8.01 2.39
C GLY A 190 14.12 -8.23 0.92
N PHE A 191 12.89 -7.85 0.55
CA PHE A 191 12.40 -7.92 -0.84
C PHE A 191 12.61 -6.62 -1.63
N ASN A 192 12.82 -5.46 -0.97
CA ASN A 192 13.16 -4.19 -1.60
C ASN A 192 14.63 -4.13 -1.97
#